data_6f146cb28eb34c831bad38c225f6c5a1
#
_entry.id   6f146cb28eb34c831bad38c225f6c5a1
#
_cell.length_a   1.000
_cell.length_b   1.000
_cell.length_c   1.000
_cell.angle_alpha   90.00
_cell.angle_beta   90.00
_cell.angle_gamma   90.00
#
_symmetry.space_group_name_H-M   'P 1'
#
loop_
_entity.id
_entity.type
_entity.pdbx_description
1 polymer ?
#
loop_
_entity_poly.entity_id
_entity_poly.type
_entity_poly.pdbx_seq_one_letter_code
_entity_poly.pdbx_strand_id
1 'polypeptide(L)'
;MVKVVGIDPGLAGTGIGVIEGNTHKILGYSFGSIETKAKDPINLRLNTIYSKVLNFLCEQKPDHVVIEDIYSLEKYPGSGIMLGKVSGVILVATYKAGLSVEEIPVREVKKIISGNGRADKYQVERSVRNLLKHKEPIRPFHASDALGLALTGYYRYKKL
;
A
#
# COMPACT_ATOMS: atom_id res chain seq x y z
N MET A 1 19.94 7.07 1.68
CA MET A 1 18.79 6.96 0.78
C MET A 1 17.80 6.02 1.44
N VAL A 2 16.53 6.30 1.39
CA VAL A 2 15.47 5.51 2.03
C VAL A 2 14.50 5.01 0.95
N LYS A 3 14.13 3.74 1.03
CA LYS A 3 13.13 3.10 0.19
C LYS A 3 11.95 2.64 1.06
N VAL A 4 10.76 3.14 0.76
CA VAL A 4 9.52 2.79 1.46
C VAL A 4 8.57 2.10 0.49
N VAL A 5 8.01 0.97 0.90
CA VAL A 5 6.96 0.25 0.18
C VAL A 5 5.64 0.43 0.90
N GLY A 6 4.62 0.88 0.18
CA GLY A 6 3.23 0.89 0.63
C GLY A 6 2.46 -0.24 -0.02
N ILE A 7 1.60 -0.91 0.75
CA ILE A 7 0.76 -2.00 0.26
C ILE A 7 -0.69 -1.73 0.66
N ASP A 8 -1.57 -1.65 -0.33
CA ASP A 8 -3.02 -1.53 -0.15
C ASP A 8 -3.67 -2.91 -0.34
N PRO A 9 -4.11 -3.58 0.74
CA PRO A 9 -4.64 -4.94 0.67
C PRO A 9 -5.98 -5.00 -0.08
N GLY A 10 -6.08 -5.93 -1.01
CA GLY A 10 -7.33 -6.24 -1.70
C GLY A 10 -7.27 -7.61 -2.36
N LEU A 11 -8.35 -8.41 -2.25
CA LEU A 11 -8.35 -9.76 -2.80
C LEU A 11 -8.38 -9.77 -4.34
N ALA A 12 -9.15 -8.89 -4.96
CA ALA A 12 -9.20 -8.76 -6.41
C ALA A 12 -7.95 -8.09 -6.97
N GLY A 13 -7.45 -7.08 -6.25
CA GLY A 13 -6.23 -6.35 -6.58
C GLY A 13 -5.57 -5.81 -5.33
N THR A 14 -4.32 -6.18 -5.09
CA THR A 14 -3.47 -5.62 -4.03
C THR A 14 -2.58 -4.55 -4.64
N GLY A 15 -2.71 -3.30 -4.20
CA GLY A 15 -1.88 -2.20 -4.67
C GLY A 15 -0.48 -2.24 -4.06
N ILE A 16 0.52 -1.87 -4.85
CA ILE A 16 1.90 -1.71 -4.41
C ILE A 16 2.41 -0.36 -4.88
N GLY A 17 3.00 0.41 -3.97
CA GLY A 17 3.66 1.68 -4.26
C GLY A 17 5.06 1.70 -3.64
N VAL A 18 6.01 2.27 -4.34
CA VAL A 18 7.40 2.43 -3.87
C VAL A 18 7.77 3.90 -3.93
N ILE A 19 8.38 4.40 -2.87
CA ILE A 19 8.98 5.73 -2.82
C ILE A 19 10.45 5.59 -2.43
N GLU A 20 11.32 6.19 -3.22
CA GLU A 20 12.74 6.29 -2.94
C GLU A 20 13.14 7.76 -2.79
N GLY A 21 13.94 8.06 -1.79
CA GLY A 21 14.38 9.44 -1.57
C GLY A 21 15.42 9.58 -0.48
N ASN A 22 15.71 10.82 -0.13
CA ASN A 22 16.57 11.19 0.99
C ASN A 22 15.82 12.16 1.93
N THR A 23 16.50 12.73 2.91
CA THR A 23 15.89 13.69 3.85
C THR A 23 15.31 14.94 3.18
N HIS A 24 15.71 15.26 1.95
CA HIS A 24 15.33 16.50 1.28
C HIS A 24 14.26 16.31 0.21
N LYS A 25 14.36 15.23 -0.60
CA LYS A 25 13.50 15.06 -1.77
C LYS A 25 13.24 13.58 -2.12
N ILE A 26 12.11 13.35 -2.78
CA ILE A 26 11.81 12.10 -3.47
C ILE A 26 12.67 12.06 -4.74
N LEU A 27 13.35 10.95 -4.97
CA LEU A 27 14.25 10.72 -6.10
C LEU A 27 13.64 9.80 -7.15
N GLY A 28 12.75 8.89 -6.71
CA GLY A 28 12.08 7.94 -7.57
C GLY A 28 10.82 7.37 -6.95
N TYR A 29 9.95 6.84 -7.78
CA TYR A 29 8.77 6.11 -7.38
C TYR A 29 8.39 5.09 -8.44
N SER A 30 7.71 4.04 -8.01
CA SER A 30 7.07 3.08 -8.90
C SER A 30 5.78 2.55 -8.27
N PHE A 31 4.89 2.00 -9.07
CA PHE A 31 3.61 1.47 -8.61
C PHE A 31 3.09 0.37 -9.51
N GLY A 32 2.21 -0.44 -8.95
CA GLY A 32 1.56 -1.52 -9.66
C GLY A 32 0.49 -2.19 -8.81
N SER A 33 -0.03 -3.30 -9.30
CA SER A 33 -0.98 -4.12 -8.56
C SER A 33 -0.77 -5.61 -8.79
N ILE A 34 -1.13 -6.40 -7.79
CA ILE A 34 -1.20 -7.86 -7.87
C ILE A 34 -2.67 -8.23 -8.05
N GLU A 35 -3.03 -8.66 -9.23
CA GLU A 35 -4.39 -9.07 -9.57
C GLU A 35 -4.59 -10.57 -9.31
N THR A 36 -5.79 -10.95 -8.84
CA THR A 36 -6.22 -12.34 -8.75
C THR A 36 -7.58 -12.55 -9.44
N LYS A 37 -7.81 -13.75 -9.95
CA LYS A 37 -9.03 -14.05 -10.70
C LYS A 37 -10.17 -14.43 -9.75
N ALA A 38 -11.35 -13.82 -9.90
CA ALA A 38 -12.52 -14.07 -9.04
C ALA A 38 -12.99 -15.54 -9.06
N LYS A 39 -12.75 -16.26 -10.18
CA LYS A 39 -13.11 -17.68 -10.35
C LYS A 39 -12.19 -18.64 -9.60
N ASP A 40 -11.00 -18.19 -9.20
CA ASP A 40 -10.03 -19.03 -8.53
C ASP A 40 -10.42 -19.23 -7.05
N PRO A 41 -10.15 -20.40 -6.45
CA PRO A 41 -10.44 -20.63 -5.05
C PRO A 41 -9.62 -19.71 -4.15
N ILE A 42 -10.19 -19.37 -2.99
CA ILE A 42 -9.63 -18.37 -2.07
C ILE A 42 -8.19 -18.67 -1.64
N ASN A 43 -7.88 -19.92 -1.35
CA ASN A 43 -6.54 -20.35 -0.96
C ASN A 43 -5.50 -20.09 -2.06
N LEU A 44 -5.85 -20.32 -3.33
CA LEU A 44 -4.96 -20.02 -4.47
C LEU A 44 -4.75 -18.50 -4.62
N ARG A 45 -5.81 -17.72 -4.47
CA ARG A 45 -5.72 -16.25 -4.55
C ARG A 45 -4.85 -15.68 -3.43
N LEU A 46 -5.05 -16.14 -2.19
CA LEU A 46 -4.22 -15.74 -1.05
C LEU A 46 -2.75 -16.15 -1.22
N ASN A 47 -2.50 -17.38 -1.70
CA ASN A 47 -1.14 -17.82 -1.98
C ASN A 47 -0.47 -17.00 -3.10
N THR A 48 -1.22 -16.60 -4.12
CA THR A 48 -0.73 -15.73 -5.20
C THR A 48 -0.29 -14.37 -4.64
N ILE A 49 -1.11 -13.75 -3.78
CA ILE A 49 -0.77 -12.48 -3.13
C ILE A 49 0.46 -12.66 -2.25
N TYR A 50 0.46 -13.67 -1.37
CA TYR A 50 1.59 -13.99 -0.50
C TYR A 50 2.90 -14.11 -1.26
N SER A 51 2.93 -14.99 -2.28
CA SER A 51 4.15 -15.30 -3.03
C SER A 51 4.68 -14.08 -3.79
N LYS A 52 3.78 -13.33 -4.45
CA LYS A 52 4.18 -12.14 -5.21
C LYS A 52 4.66 -11.02 -4.31
N VAL A 53 4.01 -10.78 -3.16
CA VAL A 53 4.46 -9.79 -2.17
C VAL A 53 5.81 -10.20 -1.60
N LEU A 54 5.98 -11.46 -1.19
CA LEU A 54 7.25 -11.95 -0.64
C LEU A 54 8.40 -11.76 -1.65
N ASN A 55 8.22 -12.22 -2.89
CA ASN A 55 9.24 -12.10 -3.93
C ASN A 55 9.59 -10.63 -4.18
N PHE A 56 8.55 -9.78 -4.32
CA PHE A 56 8.74 -8.34 -4.52
C PHE A 56 9.55 -7.69 -3.38
N LEU A 57 9.21 -7.98 -2.13
CA LEU A 57 9.93 -7.43 -0.97
C LEU A 57 11.37 -7.93 -0.88
N CYS A 58 11.60 -9.22 -1.19
CA CYS A 58 12.96 -9.78 -1.26
C CYS A 58 13.83 -9.14 -2.35
N GLU A 59 13.23 -8.80 -3.50
CA GLU A 59 13.92 -8.14 -4.60
C GLU A 59 14.17 -6.65 -4.30
N GLN A 60 13.16 -5.95 -3.79
CA GLN A 60 13.21 -4.50 -3.55
C GLN A 60 14.03 -4.12 -2.33
N LYS A 61 14.06 -4.99 -1.30
CA LYS A 61 14.76 -4.77 -0.03
C LYS A 61 14.50 -3.37 0.56
N PRO A 62 13.23 -2.99 0.79
CA PRO A 62 12.92 -1.68 1.31
C PRO A 62 13.41 -1.53 2.75
N ASP A 63 13.66 -0.29 3.16
CA ASP A 63 13.99 0.05 4.55
C ASP A 63 12.74 0.00 5.44
N HIS A 64 11.55 0.24 4.84
CA HIS A 64 10.30 0.31 5.58
C HIS A 64 9.12 -0.15 4.72
N VAL A 65 8.17 -0.88 5.35
CA VAL A 65 6.92 -1.33 4.74
C VAL A 65 5.74 -0.72 5.49
N VAL A 66 4.80 -0.16 4.74
CA VAL A 66 3.56 0.41 5.28
C VAL A 66 2.38 -0.31 4.65
N ILE A 67 1.43 -0.74 5.46
CA ILE A 67 0.18 -1.36 5.02
C ILE A 67 -1.00 -0.58 5.57
N GLU A 68 -2.12 -0.56 4.85
CA GLU A 68 -3.37 0.00 5.39
C GLU A 68 -3.88 -0.84 6.55
N ASP A 69 -4.13 -0.17 7.68
CA ASP A 69 -4.79 -0.79 8.84
C ASP A 69 -6.29 -0.97 8.57
N ILE A 70 -6.77 -2.19 8.77
CA ILE A 70 -8.17 -2.55 8.56
C ILE A 70 -8.96 -2.22 9.81
N TYR A 71 -9.43 -0.98 9.90
CA TYR A 71 -10.34 -0.55 10.97
C TYR A 71 -11.80 -0.71 10.57
N SER A 72 -12.52 -1.54 11.32
CA SER A 72 -13.97 -1.73 11.39
C SER A 72 -14.78 -1.50 10.10
N LEU A 73 -15.14 -2.58 9.48
CA LEU A 73 -16.17 -2.62 8.44
C LEU A 73 -17.54 -2.95 9.06
N GLU A 74 -17.99 -2.12 10.03
CA GLU A 74 -19.31 -2.27 10.66
C GLU A 74 -20.44 -2.39 9.64
N LYS A 75 -20.32 -1.67 8.51
CA LYS A 75 -21.32 -1.70 7.43
C LYS A 75 -21.21 -2.94 6.52
N TYR A 76 -20.06 -3.58 6.43
CA TYR A 76 -19.78 -4.70 5.51
C TYR A 76 -18.88 -5.74 6.16
N PRO A 77 -19.37 -6.50 7.16
CA PRO A 77 -18.52 -7.43 7.93
C PRO A 77 -17.86 -8.52 7.07
N GLY A 78 -18.52 -9.00 6.01
CA GLY A 78 -17.94 -9.98 5.09
C GLY A 78 -16.72 -9.46 4.33
N SER A 79 -16.74 -8.20 3.92
CA SER A 79 -15.58 -7.55 3.28
C SER A 79 -14.42 -7.40 4.26
N GLY A 80 -14.69 -7.11 5.54
CA GLY A 80 -13.69 -7.03 6.60
C GLY A 80 -13.00 -8.36 6.86
N ILE A 81 -13.76 -9.44 6.93
CA ILE A 81 -13.21 -10.79 7.09
C ILE A 81 -12.26 -11.12 5.91
N MET A 82 -12.65 -10.79 4.69
CA MET A 82 -11.86 -11.05 3.51
C MET A 82 -10.57 -10.22 3.47
N LEU A 83 -10.67 -8.93 3.78
CA LEU A 83 -9.50 -8.05 3.91
C LEU A 83 -8.55 -8.51 5.01
N GLY A 84 -9.09 -8.98 6.15
CA GLY A 84 -8.28 -9.56 7.23
C GLY A 84 -7.46 -10.77 6.76
N LYS A 85 -8.03 -11.66 5.93
CA LYS A 85 -7.29 -12.77 5.34
C LYS A 85 -6.17 -12.28 4.41
N VAL A 86 -6.44 -11.29 3.57
CA VAL A 86 -5.43 -10.70 2.66
C VAL A 86 -4.32 -10.02 3.45
N SER A 87 -4.66 -9.17 4.42
CA SER A 87 -3.66 -8.52 5.27
C SER A 87 -2.82 -9.51 6.04
N GLY A 88 -3.42 -10.59 6.57
CA GLY A 88 -2.71 -11.63 7.27
C GLY A 88 -1.60 -12.28 6.42
N VAL A 89 -1.87 -12.61 5.16
CA VAL A 89 -0.85 -13.19 4.28
C VAL A 89 0.23 -12.17 3.89
N ILE A 90 -0.11 -10.88 3.76
CA ILE A 90 0.85 -9.81 3.50
C ILE A 90 1.77 -9.61 4.70
N LEU A 91 1.22 -9.58 5.93
CA LEU A 91 2.01 -9.49 7.17
C LEU A 91 3.00 -10.65 7.30
N VAL A 92 2.54 -11.88 7.00
CA VAL A 92 3.43 -13.07 7.01
C VAL A 92 4.52 -12.95 5.93
N ALA A 93 4.18 -12.49 4.72
CA ALA A 93 5.16 -12.26 3.65
C ALA A 93 6.23 -11.24 4.07
N THR A 94 5.82 -10.13 4.70
CA THR A 94 6.72 -9.10 5.21
C THR A 94 7.66 -9.64 6.28
N TYR A 95 7.14 -10.42 7.23
CA TYR A 95 7.94 -11.10 8.24
C TYR A 95 8.96 -12.06 7.62
N LYS A 96 8.54 -12.87 6.64
CA LYS A 96 9.42 -13.82 5.93
C LYS A 96 10.50 -13.13 5.11
N ALA A 97 10.25 -11.92 4.63
CA ALA A 97 11.25 -11.08 3.99
C ALA A 97 12.23 -10.43 4.98
N GLY A 98 12.05 -10.64 6.30
CA GLY A 98 12.91 -10.06 7.35
C GLY A 98 12.67 -8.56 7.58
N LEU A 99 11.49 -8.05 7.23
CA LEU A 99 11.15 -6.63 7.29
C LEU A 99 10.14 -6.33 8.41
N SER A 100 10.25 -5.15 8.99
CA SER A 100 9.22 -4.60 9.86
C SER A 100 8.10 -3.97 9.02
N VAL A 101 6.89 -3.92 9.58
CA VAL A 101 5.73 -3.31 8.94
C VAL A 101 5.05 -2.34 9.90
N GLU A 102 4.59 -1.21 9.37
CA GLU A 102 3.74 -0.25 10.06
C GLU A 102 2.33 -0.30 9.46
N GLU A 103 1.32 -0.48 10.30
CA GLU A 103 -0.09 -0.41 9.90
C GLU A 103 -0.61 1.01 10.15
N ILE A 104 -1.16 1.65 9.11
CA ILE A 104 -1.63 3.04 9.19
C ILE A 104 -3.10 3.11 8.80
N PRO A 105 -3.97 3.73 9.64
CA PRO A 105 -5.37 3.93 9.31
C PRO A 105 -5.56 4.79 8.05
N VAL A 106 -6.45 4.38 7.15
CA VAL A 106 -6.73 5.09 5.89
C VAL A 106 -7.05 6.57 6.08
N ARG A 107 -7.76 6.92 7.15
CA ARG A 107 -8.10 8.31 7.47
C ARG A 107 -6.87 9.17 7.73
N GLU A 108 -5.84 8.59 8.34
CA GLU A 108 -4.59 9.28 8.59
C GLU A 108 -3.78 9.49 7.31
N VAL A 109 -3.69 8.45 6.48
CA VAL A 109 -3.08 8.55 5.14
C VAL A 109 -3.75 9.67 4.34
N LYS A 110 -5.07 9.68 4.27
CA LYS A 110 -5.84 10.73 3.57
C LYS A 110 -5.53 12.12 4.10
N LYS A 111 -5.47 12.28 5.42
CA LYS A 111 -5.16 13.57 6.06
C LYS A 111 -3.75 14.04 5.72
N ILE A 112 -2.76 13.17 5.75
CA ILE A 112 -1.36 13.50 5.44
C ILE A 112 -1.20 13.86 3.96
N ILE A 113 -1.81 13.08 3.08
CA ILE A 113 -1.61 13.22 1.62
C ILE A 113 -2.44 14.35 1.02
N SER A 114 -3.70 14.52 1.44
CA SER A 114 -4.63 15.48 0.83
C SER A 114 -5.02 16.64 1.76
N GLY A 115 -4.59 16.62 3.03
CA GLY A 115 -5.05 17.57 4.04
C GLY A 115 -6.45 17.28 4.60
N ASN A 116 -7.17 16.29 4.05
CA ASN A 116 -8.54 15.97 4.42
C ASN A 116 -8.71 14.46 4.68
N GLY A 117 -8.90 14.07 5.94
CA GLY A 117 -9.11 12.66 6.32
C GLY A 117 -10.39 12.01 5.76
N ARG A 118 -11.30 12.80 5.16
CA ARG A 118 -12.51 12.34 4.49
C ARG A 118 -12.42 12.41 2.96
N ALA A 119 -11.23 12.64 2.41
CA ALA A 119 -11.01 12.71 0.98
C ALA A 119 -11.53 11.44 0.27
N ASP A 120 -12.16 11.62 -0.88
CA ASP A 120 -12.55 10.51 -1.74
C ASP A 120 -11.35 9.98 -2.54
N LYS A 121 -11.54 8.85 -3.22
CA LYS A 121 -10.48 8.20 -4.00
C LYS A 121 -9.88 9.07 -5.12
N TYR A 122 -10.68 9.95 -5.71
CA TYR A 122 -10.22 10.86 -6.76
C TYR A 122 -9.38 12.00 -6.19
N GLN A 123 -9.76 12.50 -5.02
CA GLN A 123 -9.00 13.53 -4.30
C GLN A 123 -7.66 12.96 -3.82
N VAL A 124 -7.64 11.75 -3.27
CA VAL A 124 -6.40 11.07 -2.85
C VAL A 124 -5.48 10.86 -4.06
N GLU A 125 -5.98 10.26 -5.15
CA GLU A 125 -5.20 10.05 -6.37
C GLU A 125 -4.61 11.36 -6.91
N ARG A 126 -5.40 12.41 -7.01
CA ARG A 126 -4.93 13.72 -7.47
C ARG A 126 -3.83 14.28 -6.57
N SER A 127 -3.96 14.13 -5.26
CA SER A 127 -2.96 14.59 -4.30
C SER A 127 -1.65 13.81 -4.43
N VAL A 128 -1.72 12.49 -4.51
CA VAL A 128 -0.54 11.62 -4.75
C VAL A 128 0.14 12.01 -6.05
N ARG A 129 -0.62 12.13 -7.13
CA ARG A 129 -0.13 12.51 -8.45
C ARG A 129 0.57 13.87 -8.44
N ASN A 130 0.00 14.88 -7.76
CA ASN A 130 0.61 16.20 -7.64
C ASN A 130 1.91 16.16 -6.83
N LEU A 131 1.93 15.42 -5.70
CA LEU A 131 3.13 15.27 -4.86
C LEU A 131 4.29 14.61 -5.62
N LEU A 132 3.98 13.67 -6.50
CA LEU A 132 4.96 12.94 -7.32
C LEU A 132 5.25 13.65 -8.65
N LYS A 133 4.54 14.74 -8.98
CA LYS A 133 4.60 15.43 -10.29
C LYS A 133 4.36 14.46 -11.46
N HIS A 134 3.52 13.45 -11.22
CA HIS A 134 3.12 12.48 -12.24
C HIS A 134 2.07 13.09 -13.16
N LYS A 135 2.20 12.93 -14.48
CA LYS A 135 1.32 13.62 -15.45
C LYS A 135 -0.01 12.93 -15.64
N GLU A 136 0.03 11.60 -15.77
CA GLU A 136 -1.15 10.80 -16.10
C GLU A 136 -1.89 10.31 -14.85
N PRO A 137 -3.21 10.04 -14.93
CA PRO A 137 -3.94 9.43 -13.82
C PRO A 137 -3.33 8.10 -13.39
N ILE A 138 -3.11 7.93 -12.08
CA ILE A 138 -2.58 6.68 -11.51
C ILE A 138 -3.72 5.66 -11.40
N ARG A 139 -3.58 4.55 -12.10
CA ARG A 139 -4.56 3.45 -12.14
C ARG A 139 -3.86 2.09 -12.00
N PRO A 140 -4.55 1.09 -11.41
CA PRO A 140 -5.84 1.18 -10.71
C PRO A 140 -5.75 2.02 -9.43
N PHE A 141 -6.90 2.35 -8.80
CA PHE A 141 -6.91 3.20 -7.60
C PHE A 141 -6.10 2.60 -6.44
N HIS A 142 -6.07 1.27 -6.26
CA HIS A 142 -5.25 0.67 -5.21
C HIS A 142 -3.75 0.95 -5.41
N ALA A 143 -3.28 1.17 -6.63
CA ALA A 143 -1.89 1.58 -6.86
C ALA A 143 -1.65 3.02 -6.34
N SER A 144 -2.60 3.94 -6.53
CA SER A 144 -2.50 5.28 -5.96
C SER A 144 -2.64 5.29 -4.44
N ASP A 145 -3.49 4.44 -3.87
CA ASP A 145 -3.64 4.30 -2.42
C ASP A 145 -2.37 3.72 -1.79
N ALA A 146 -1.75 2.74 -2.43
CA ALA A 146 -0.47 2.19 -2.02
C ALA A 146 0.67 3.21 -2.10
N LEU A 147 0.70 4.07 -3.12
CA LEU A 147 1.63 5.20 -3.18
C LEU A 147 1.38 6.22 -2.06
N GLY A 148 0.11 6.46 -1.71
CA GLY A 148 -0.26 7.29 -0.57
C GLY A 148 0.28 6.75 0.76
N LEU A 149 0.20 5.43 0.96
CA LEU A 149 0.80 4.73 2.10
C LEU A 149 2.33 4.88 2.10
N ALA A 150 2.99 4.63 0.96
CA ALA A 150 4.44 4.76 0.84
C ALA A 150 4.92 6.19 1.11
N LEU A 151 4.21 7.20 0.58
CA LEU A 151 4.48 8.62 0.84
C LEU A 151 4.32 8.95 2.33
N THR A 152 3.26 8.45 2.97
CA THR A 152 3.01 8.63 4.40
C THR A 152 4.16 8.07 5.23
N GLY A 153 4.57 6.83 4.96
CA GLY A 153 5.71 6.21 5.61
C GLY A 153 7.01 6.99 5.36
N TYR A 154 7.25 7.41 4.13
CA TYR A 154 8.42 8.22 3.78
C TYR A 154 8.47 9.55 4.54
N TYR A 155 7.35 10.27 4.69
CA TYR A 155 7.30 11.52 5.44
C TYR A 155 7.47 11.31 6.93
N ARG A 156 7.02 10.18 7.49
CA ARG A 156 7.24 9.82 8.90
C ARG A 156 8.70 9.45 9.16
N TYR A 157 9.30 8.64 8.29
CA TYR A 157 10.69 8.22 8.40
C TYR A 157 11.67 9.42 8.37
N LYS A 158 11.35 10.47 7.64
CA LYS A 158 12.14 11.71 7.61
C LYS A 158 12.21 12.46 8.94
N LYS A 159 11.27 12.20 9.85
CA LYS A 159 11.20 12.89 11.15
C LYS A 159 11.99 12.15 12.25
N LEU A 160 12.49 10.95 11.95
CA LEU A 160 13.37 10.19 12.81
C LEU A 160 14.84 10.48 12.48
#